data_8ade22a307bba58ac58c4018b7b6dfb8
#
_entry.id   8ade22a307bba58ac58c4018b7b6dfb8
#
_cell.length_a   1.000
_cell.length_b   1.000
_cell.length_c   1.000
_cell.angle_alpha   90.00
_cell.angle_beta   90.00
_cell.angle_gamma   90.00
#
_symmetry.space_group_name_H-M   'P 1'
#
loop_
_entity.id
_entity.type
_entity.pdbx_description
1 polymer ?
#
loop_
_entity_poly.entity_id
_entity_poly.type
_entity_poly.pdbx_seq_one_letter_code
_entity_poly.pdbx_strand_id
1 'polypeptide(L)'
;MTNYQLQIKRFVFGPFETNCYVISTDDRILLVDPACSNDYEQRELENYISNLQSSISNIQLSIVATHGHLDHLWGAAWATSRWNTPVLMHEADIPMAQAMQSQYNLFGIRRQPEPFPIENIKSKILNLKSKMSNFELLETPGHTPGSVCLYFPFANNHSPFVITGDTLFHRGYGRTDLPGGNIGQLIDSLERLFTLPADTIVYPGHGDFTTIGAERR
;
A
#
# COMPACT_ATOMS: atom_id res chain seq x y z
N MET A 1 -21.54 -17.30 11.10
CA MET A 1 -20.73 -16.50 10.17
C MET A 1 -20.41 -15.22 10.93
N THR A 2 -19.17 -15.05 11.37
CA THR A 2 -18.73 -13.83 12.06
C THR A 2 -18.76 -12.67 11.05
N ASN A 3 -19.60 -11.67 11.30
CA ASN A 3 -19.64 -10.42 10.55
C ASN A 3 -18.37 -9.62 10.88
N TYR A 4 -17.26 -9.90 10.19
CA TYR A 4 -16.06 -9.05 10.30
C TYR A 4 -16.38 -7.69 9.67
N GLN A 5 -16.43 -6.65 10.49
CA GLN A 5 -16.62 -5.29 9.98
C GLN A 5 -15.26 -4.76 9.50
N LEU A 6 -15.02 -4.82 8.19
CA LEU A 6 -13.82 -4.24 7.59
C LEU A 6 -13.97 -2.72 7.56
N GLN A 7 -12.95 -2.00 8.05
CA GLN A 7 -12.88 -0.54 7.99
C GLN A 7 -11.63 -0.14 7.22
N ILE A 8 -11.72 0.94 6.45
CA ILE A 8 -10.58 1.56 5.75
C ILE A 8 -10.48 3.04 6.14
N LYS A 9 -9.29 3.46 6.53
CA LYS A 9 -8.95 4.85 6.82
C LYS A 9 -7.81 5.28 5.92
N ARG A 10 -7.98 6.41 5.21
CA ARG A 10 -6.95 7.07 4.42
C ARG A 10 -6.31 8.19 5.24
N PHE A 11 -5.00 8.29 5.15
CA PHE A 11 -4.16 9.42 5.52
C PHE A 11 -3.46 9.92 4.26
N VAL A 12 -3.11 11.20 4.22
CA VAL A 12 -2.31 11.81 3.15
C VAL A 12 -1.06 12.40 3.79
N PHE A 13 0.10 11.89 3.42
CA PHE A 13 1.34 12.19 4.11
C PHE A 13 2.45 12.68 3.16
N GLY A 14 3.37 13.43 3.75
CA GLY A 14 4.57 13.88 3.10
C GLY A 14 4.38 14.90 1.98
N PRO A 15 5.48 15.40 1.42
CA PRO A 15 5.45 16.43 0.39
C PRO A 15 4.95 15.93 -0.98
N PHE A 16 4.85 14.61 -1.17
CA PHE A 16 4.29 14.00 -2.38
C PHE A 16 2.80 13.69 -2.24
N GLU A 17 2.18 14.03 -1.10
CA GLU A 17 0.76 13.78 -0.82
C GLU A 17 0.38 12.29 -1.03
N THR A 18 1.23 11.40 -0.53
CA THR A 18 1.06 9.95 -0.68
C THR A 18 -0.05 9.44 0.23
N ASN A 19 -0.94 8.66 -0.32
CA ASN A 19 -2.01 7.99 0.42
C ASN A 19 -1.46 6.80 1.21
N CYS A 20 -1.60 6.86 2.53
CA CYS A 20 -1.34 5.77 3.45
C CYS A 20 -2.68 5.21 3.93
N TYR A 21 -2.86 3.90 3.88
CA TYR A 21 -4.12 3.27 4.27
C TYR A 21 -3.96 2.39 5.49
N VAL A 22 -4.93 2.48 6.41
CA VAL A 22 -5.09 1.53 7.50
C VAL A 22 -6.39 0.77 7.27
N ILE A 23 -6.27 -0.53 7.02
CA ILE A 23 -7.41 -1.44 6.90
C ILE A 23 -7.48 -2.24 8.19
N SER A 24 -8.63 -2.27 8.85
CA SER A 24 -8.82 -3.02 10.09
C SER A 24 -10.01 -3.95 10.03
N THR A 25 -9.88 -5.07 10.72
CA THR A 25 -10.92 -6.03 11.06
C THR A 25 -10.96 -6.21 12.57
N ASP A 26 -11.79 -7.11 13.08
CA ASP A 26 -11.90 -7.37 14.53
C ASP A 26 -10.60 -7.93 15.16
N ASP A 27 -9.64 -8.44 14.37
CA ASP A 27 -8.41 -9.04 14.88
C ASP A 27 -7.14 -8.61 14.13
N ARG A 28 -7.26 -7.78 13.10
CA ARG A 28 -6.15 -7.42 12.20
C ARG A 28 -6.10 -5.96 11.85
N ILE A 29 -4.88 -5.45 11.71
CA ILE A 29 -4.58 -4.17 11.08
C ILE A 29 -3.61 -4.43 9.92
N LEU A 30 -3.93 -3.90 8.76
CA LEU A 30 -3.02 -3.81 7.62
C LEU A 30 -2.71 -2.34 7.37
N LEU A 31 -1.47 -1.96 7.63
CA LEU A 31 -0.93 -0.66 7.28
C LEU A 31 -0.32 -0.75 5.88
N VAL A 32 -0.85 -0.01 4.94
CA VAL A 32 -0.38 0.02 3.54
C VAL A 32 0.29 1.34 3.27
N ASP A 33 1.51 1.26 2.74
CA ASP A 33 2.36 2.39 2.36
C ASP A 33 2.58 3.38 3.53
N PRO A 34 3.48 3.06 4.49
CA PRO A 34 3.78 3.91 5.65
C PRO A 34 4.54 5.19 5.22
N ALA A 35 3.83 6.14 4.61
CA ALA A 35 4.36 7.31 3.92
C ALA A 35 4.70 8.51 4.85
N CYS A 36 4.49 8.40 6.17
CA CYS A 36 4.66 9.51 7.10
C CYS A 36 6.11 10.04 7.10
N SER A 37 6.25 11.34 6.82
CA SER A 37 7.55 11.99 6.58
C SER A 37 8.12 12.75 7.78
N ASN A 38 7.31 12.95 8.82
CA ASN A 38 7.65 13.75 9.99
C ASN A 38 6.94 13.27 11.26
N ASP A 39 7.37 13.76 12.42
CA ASP A 39 6.86 13.34 13.73
C ASP A 39 5.36 13.64 13.95
N TYR A 40 4.83 14.67 13.29
CA TYR A 40 3.41 14.99 13.41
C TYR A 40 2.56 13.91 12.73
N GLU A 41 2.89 13.56 11.48
CA GLU A 41 2.24 12.51 10.73
C GLU A 41 2.40 11.14 11.39
N GLN A 42 3.59 10.84 11.94
CA GLN A 42 3.84 9.64 12.72
C GLN A 42 2.91 9.55 13.94
N ARG A 43 2.78 10.64 14.73
CA ARG A 43 1.87 10.67 15.88
C ARG A 43 0.40 10.52 15.48
N GLU A 44 -0.02 11.12 14.37
CA GLU A 44 -1.38 10.98 13.86
C GLU A 44 -1.70 9.51 13.56
N LEU A 45 -0.82 8.85 12.81
CA LEU A 45 -0.96 7.43 12.45
C LEU A 45 -0.91 6.53 13.69
N GLU A 46 0.05 6.78 14.60
CA GLU A 46 0.21 6.02 15.85
C GLU A 46 -1.03 6.13 16.74
N ASN A 47 -1.57 7.33 16.92
CA ASN A 47 -2.76 7.54 17.74
C ASN A 47 -3.97 6.76 17.17
N TYR A 48 -4.15 6.79 15.86
CA TYR A 48 -5.23 6.04 15.23
C TYR A 48 -5.08 4.52 15.43
N ILE A 49 -3.90 3.98 15.16
CA ILE A 49 -3.61 2.55 15.33
C ILE A 49 -3.69 2.13 16.80
N SER A 50 -3.18 2.94 17.74
CA SER A 50 -3.25 2.66 19.17
C SER A 50 -4.70 2.63 19.67
N ASN A 51 -5.57 3.49 19.16
CA ASN A 51 -6.99 3.46 19.48
C ASN A 51 -7.66 2.17 19.00
N LEU A 52 -7.31 1.66 17.82
CA LEU A 52 -7.77 0.35 17.35
C LEU A 52 -7.25 -0.77 18.26
N GLN A 53 -5.96 -0.75 18.62
CA GLN A 53 -5.34 -1.76 19.48
C GLN A 53 -5.90 -1.76 20.89
N SER A 54 -6.29 -0.62 21.44
CA SER A 54 -6.90 -0.52 22.76
C SER A 54 -8.34 -1.04 22.80
N SER A 55 -9.03 -0.99 21.68
CA SER A 55 -10.43 -1.42 21.54
C SER A 55 -10.57 -2.92 21.27
N ILE A 56 -9.50 -3.59 20.84
CA ILE A 56 -9.51 -4.98 20.39
C ILE A 56 -8.33 -5.72 21.00
N SER A 57 -8.60 -6.72 21.83
CA SER A 57 -7.53 -7.55 22.43
C SER A 57 -6.86 -8.43 21.38
N ASN A 58 -5.51 -8.45 21.41
CA ASN A 58 -4.67 -9.28 20.54
C ASN A 58 -4.74 -8.96 19.02
N ILE A 59 -5.09 -7.73 18.66
CA ILE A 59 -5.06 -7.30 17.25
C ILE A 59 -3.61 -7.35 16.71
N GLN A 60 -3.43 -8.01 15.58
CA GLN A 60 -2.13 -8.14 14.93
C GLN A 60 -1.99 -7.13 13.79
N LEU A 61 -0.84 -6.45 13.73
CA LEU A 61 -0.53 -5.49 12.69
C LEU A 61 0.44 -6.11 11.67
N SER A 62 0.19 -5.84 10.40
CA SER A 62 1.10 -6.11 9.29
C SER A 62 1.32 -4.83 8.50
N ILE A 63 2.53 -4.65 7.96
CA ILE A 63 2.86 -3.52 7.10
C ILE A 63 3.10 -4.05 5.70
N VAL A 64 2.45 -3.45 4.71
CA VAL A 64 2.61 -3.79 3.29
C VAL A 64 3.00 -2.55 2.52
N ALA A 65 3.94 -2.68 1.59
CA ALA A 65 4.22 -1.67 0.59
C ALA A 65 3.70 -2.14 -0.78
N THR A 66 3.00 -1.25 -1.47
CA THR A 66 2.52 -1.51 -2.83
C THR A 66 3.67 -1.56 -3.82
N HIS A 67 4.74 -0.79 -3.58
CA HIS A 67 5.96 -0.77 -4.38
C HIS A 67 7.13 -0.11 -3.63
N GLY A 68 8.31 -0.02 -4.28
CA GLY A 68 9.57 0.37 -3.63
C GLY A 68 9.94 1.84 -3.71
N HIS A 69 9.05 2.77 -4.08
CA HIS A 69 9.38 4.20 -4.13
C HIS A 69 9.44 4.84 -2.74
N LEU A 70 10.30 5.86 -2.67
CA LEU A 70 10.68 6.50 -1.40
C LEU A 70 9.52 7.09 -0.63
N ASP A 71 8.56 7.69 -1.32
CA ASP A 71 7.44 8.39 -0.71
C ASP A 71 6.42 7.42 -0.08
N HIS A 72 6.27 6.20 -0.61
CA HIS A 72 5.47 5.13 -0.01
C HIS A 72 6.17 4.47 1.19
N LEU A 73 7.49 4.64 1.31
CA LEU A 73 8.33 4.02 2.35
C LEU A 73 8.95 5.02 3.33
N TRP A 74 8.58 6.30 3.26
CA TRP A 74 9.22 7.37 4.02
C TRP A 74 9.21 7.16 5.53
N GLY A 75 8.11 6.62 6.05
CA GLY A 75 7.94 6.26 7.45
C GLY A 75 8.25 4.79 7.78
N ALA A 76 8.76 4.00 6.83
CA ALA A 76 8.92 2.56 7.00
C ALA A 76 9.86 2.18 8.16
N ALA A 77 11.00 2.87 8.30
CA ALA A 77 11.94 2.61 9.39
C ALA A 77 11.30 2.87 10.77
N TRP A 78 10.58 3.99 10.90
CA TRP A 78 9.83 4.30 12.11
C TRP A 78 8.73 3.25 12.38
N ALA A 79 7.91 2.93 11.37
CA ALA A 79 6.78 2.03 11.51
C ALA A 79 7.22 0.60 11.89
N THR A 80 8.28 0.09 11.25
CA THR A 80 8.84 -1.24 11.57
C THR A 80 9.41 -1.30 12.97
N SER A 81 10.07 -0.23 13.43
CA SER A 81 10.57 -0.11 14.81
C SER A 81 9.42 0.00 15.82
N ARG A 82 8.39 0.82 15.50
CA ARG A 82 7.26 1.10 16.41
C ARG A 82 6.42 -0.14 16.69
N TRP A 83 6.18 -0.98 15.68
CA TRP A 83 5.32 -2.17 15.80
C TRP A 83 6.08 -3.49 15.74
N ASN A 84 7.41 -3.46 15.71
CA ASN A 84 8.29 -4.63 15.67
C ASN A 84 7.85 -5.64 14.58
N THR A 85 7.59 -5.14 13.37
CA THR A 85 7.14 -5.96 12.23
C THR A 85 7.79 -5.48 10.92
N PRO A 86 8.21 -6.39 10.01
CA PRO A 86 8.84 -6.00 8.75
C PRO A 86 7.82 -5.40 7.79
N VAL A 87 8.32 -4.65 6.80
CA VAL A 87 7.55 -4.29 5.60
C VAL A 87 7.48 -5.51 4.69
N LEU A 88 6.28 -5.89 4.30
CA LEU A 88 6.02 -6.91 3.29
C LEU A 88 5.93 -6.24 1.93
N MET A 89 6.80 -6.60 0.98
CA MET A 89 6.74 -6.07 -0.39
C MET A 89 7.10 -7.16 -1.40
N HIS A 90 6.83 -6.90 -2.66
CA HIS A 90 7.20 -7.81 -3.74
C HIS A 90 8.72 -7.88 -3.90
N GLU A 91 9.25 -9.09 -4.11
CA GLU A 91 10.69 -9.33 -4.18
C GLU A 91 11.42 -8.50 -5.24
N ALA A 92 10.76 -8.20 -6.36
CA ALA A 92 11.34 -7.41 -7.44
C ALA A 92 11.63 -5.94 -7.05
N ASP A 93 10.96 -5.42 -6.01
CA ASP A 93 11.15 -4.04 -5.53
C ASP A 93 12.04 -3.94 -4.27
N ILE A 94 12.39 -5.07 -3.64
CA ILE A 94 13.30 -5.07 -2.48
C ILE A 94 14.63 -4.36 -2.80
N PRO A 95 15.30 -4.61 -3.95
CA PRO A 95 16.52 -3.88 -4.29
C PRO A 95 16.32 -2.36 -4.42
N MET A 96 15.16 -1.92 -4.94
CA MET A 96 14.82 -0.49 -5.07
C MET A 96 14.64 0.15 -3.68
N ALA A 97 13.93 -0.50 -2.77
CA ALA A 97 13.76 -0.04 -1.39
C ALA A 97 15.09 -0.01 -0.61
N GLN A 98 15.97 -0.98 -0.83
CA GLN A 98 17.32 -1.01 -0.25
C GLN A 98 18.24 0.09 -0.81
N ALA A 99 17.99 0.53 -2.06
CA ALA A 99 18.71 1.62 -2.71
C ALA A 99 18.09 3.00 -2.43
N MET A 100 17.41 3.20 -1.30
CA MET A 100 16.70 4.43 -0.92
C MET A 100 17.57 5.69 -1.03
N GLN A 101 18.87 5.62 -0.74
CA GLN A 101 19.79 6.74 -0.89
C GLN A 101 19.88 7.24 -2.34
N SER A 102 19.82 6.34 -3.32
CA SER A 102 19.82 6.71 -4.74
C SER A 102 18.55 7.47 -5.12
N GLN A 103 17.41 7.07 -4.57
CA GLN A 103 16.15 7.79 -4.75
C GLN A 103 16.20 9.17 -4.08
N TYR A 104 16.72 9.28 -2.86
CA TYR A 104 16.91 10.56 -2.18
C TYR A 104 17.79 11.51 -3.01
N ASN A 105 18.89 11.01 -3.56
CA ASN A 105 19.79 11.80 -4.42
C ASN A 105 19.07 12.28 -5.69
N LEU A 106 18.26 11.43 -6.32
CA LEU A 106 17.50 11.77 -7.53
C LEU A 106 16.52 12.93 -7.30
N PHE A 107 15.88 12.97 -6.12
CA PHE A 107 14.95 14.03 -5.75
C PHE A 107 15.59 15.19 -4.95
N GLY A 108 16.92 15.19 -4.80
CA GLY A 108 17.64 16.25 -4.10
C GLY A 108 17.40 16.30 -2.58
N ILE A 109 16.95 15.18 -2.00
CA ILE A 109 16.66 15.07 -0.57
C ILE A 109 17.96 14.90 0.20
N ARG A 110 18.30 15.87 1.07
CA ARG A 110 19.53 15.88 1.87
C ARG A 110 19.36 15.16 3.22
N ARG A 111 18.72 14.01 3.21
CA ARG A 111 18.53 13.17 4.40
C ARG A 111 19.20 11.81 4.16
N GLN A 112 19.69 11.17 5.22
CA GLN A 112 20.12 9.77 5.15
C GLN A 112 18.90 8.88 5.40
N PRO A 113 18.61 7.89 4.53
CA PRO A 113 17.55 6.93 4.78
C PRO A 113 17.96 5.99 5.92
N GLU A 114 17.02 5.71 6.80
CA GLU A 114 17.21 4.70 7.83
C GLU A 114 16.85 3.32 7.27
N PRO A 115 17.68 2.27 7.51
CA PRO A 115 17.36 0.93 7.07
C PRO A 115 16.19 0.37 7.87
N PHE A 116 15.41 -0.50 7.24
CA PHE A 116 14.29 -1.19 7.87
C PHE A 116 14.18 -2.64 7.38
N PRO A 117 13.62 -3.55 8.20
CA PRO A 117 13.44 -4.94 7.81
C PRO A 117 12.37 -5.08 6.72
N ILE A 118 12.70 -5.87 5.68
CA ILE A 118 11.82 -6.15 4.55
C ILE A 118 11.71 -7.66 4.37
N GLU A 119 10.51 -8.17 4.13
CA GLU A 119 10.26 -9.56 3.76
C GLU A 119 9.45 -9.64 2.46
N ASN A 120 9.65 -10.74 1.71
CA ASN A 120 8.88 -10.99 0.51
C ASN A 120 7.41 -11.28 0.86
N ILE A 121 6.49 -10.46 0.35
CA ILE A 121 5.05 -10.58 0.60
C ILE A 121 4.50 -11.95 0.18
N LYS A 122 5.03 -12.56 -0.90
CA LYS A 122 4.59 -13.88 -1.38
C LYS A 122 4.78 -14.98 -0.34
N SER A 123 5.80 -14.88 0.50
CA SER A 123 6.06 -15.85 1.57
C SER A 123 5.04 -15.77 2.72
N LYS A 124 4.36 -14.63 2.88
CA LYS A 124 3.41 -14.36 3.98
C LYS A 124 1.95 -14.27 3.52
N ILE A 125 1.72 -14.22 2.20
CA ILE A 125 0.41 -13.90 1.63
C ILE A 125 -0.71 -14.85 2.09
N LEU A 126 -0.44 -16.14 2.23
CA LEU A 126 -1.44 -17.12 2.68
C LEU A 126 -1.90 -16.83 4.12
N ASN A 127 -0.97 -16.43 4.99
CA ASN A 127 -1.28 -16.07 6.37
C ASN A 127 -2.08 -14.75 6.44
N LEU A 128 -1.75 -13.78 5.60
CA LEU A 128 -2.51 -12.53 5.49
C LEU A 128 -3.92 -12.77 4.95
N LYS A 129 -4.06 -13.50 3.84
CA LYS A 129 -5.34 -13.79 3.18
C LYS A 129 -6.34 -14.51 4.09
N SER A 130 -5.88 -15.52 4.83
CA SER A 130 -6.75 -16.31 5.71
C SER A 130 -7.37 -15.51 6.86
N LYS A 131 -6.83 -14.32 7.12
CA LYS A 131 -7.15 -13.51 8.31
C LYS A 131 -7.72 -12.13 7.99
N MET A 132 -7.74 -11.72 6.70
CA MET A 132 -8.22 -10.41 6.24
C MET A 132 -9.20 -10.54 5.06
N SER A 133 -10.31 -11.25 5.27
CA SER A 133 -11.40 -11.31 4.27
C SER A 133 -10.98 -11.79 2.87
N ASN A 134 -9.99 -12.71 2.78
CA ASN A 134 -9.54 -13.31 1.52
C ASN A 134 -9.20 -12.30 0.40
N PHE A 135 -8.49 -11.22 0.73
CA PHE A 135 -8.03 -10.31 -0.30
C PHE A 135 -7.09 -11.01 -1.31
N GLU A 136 -7.02 -10.49 -2.51
CA GLU A 136 -6.15 -10.98 -3.57
C GLU A 136 -4.98 -10.03 -3.78
N LEU A 137 -3.76 -10.58 -3.87
CA LEU A 137 -2.57 -9.84 -4.31
C LEU A 137 -2.50 -9.95 -5.83
N LEU A 138 -2.61 -8.81 -6.50
CA LEU A 138 -2.47 -8.71 -7.95
C LEU A 138 -1.09 -8.10 -8.26
N GLU A 139 -0.23 -8.84 -8.94
CA GLU A 139 1.03 -8.28 -9.43
C GLU A 139 0.72 -7.35 -10.61
N THR A 140 1.10 -6.09 -10.50
CA THR A 140 0.82 -5.02 -11.46
C THR A 140 2.11 -4.29 -11.85
N PRO A 141 3.10 -5.01 -12.43
CA PRO A 141 4.36 -4.39 -12.83
C PRO A 141 4.14 -3.29 -13.88
N GLY A 142 5.07 -2.34 -13.92
CA GLY A 142 5.09 -1.30 -14.94
C GLY A 142 5.46 0.07 -14.40
N HIS A 143 4.84 0.54 -13.32
CA HIS A 143 5.34 1.70 -12.59
C HIS A 143 6.67 1.37 -11.91
N THR A 144 6.71 0.24 -11.21
CA THR A 144 7.92 -0.46 -10.78
C THR A 144 7.83 -1.93 -11.16
N PRO A 145 8.95 -2.69 -11.16
CA PRO A 145 8.94 -4.12 -11.44
C PRO A 145 8.13 -4.95 -10.45
N GLY A 146 8.06 -4.49 -9.19
CA GLY A 146 7.40 -5.17 -8.08
C GLY A 146 6.11 -4.51 -7.62
N SER A 147 5.51 -3.63 -8.41
CA SER A 147 4.21 -3.03 -8.09
C SER A 147 3.15 -4.10 -7.88
N VAL A 148 2.36 -3.94 -6.82
CA VAL A 148 1.23 -4.82 -6.49
C VAL A 148 -0.02 -4.02 -6.14
N CYS A 149 -1.18 -4.61 -6.45
CA CYS A 149 -2.47 -4.14 -5.97
C CYS A 149 -3.06 -5.13 -4.96
N LEU A 150 -3.79 -4.61 -3.98
CA LEU A 150 -4.50 -5.41 -2.97
C LEU A 150 -5.99 -5.33 -3.27
N TYR A 151 -6.56 -6.39 -3.83
CA TYR A 151 -7.98 -6.46 -4.19
C TYR A 151 -8.79 -7.17 -3.12
N PHE A 152 -9.85 -6.55 -2.66
CA PHE A 152 -10.80 -7.06 -1.67
C PHE A 152 -12.17 -7.28 -2.34
N PRO A 153 -12.44 -8.52 -2.82
CA PRO A 153 -13.66 -8.83 -3.58
C PRO A 153 -14.93 -8.81 -2.72
N PHE A 154 -14.79 -9.06 -1.42
CA PHE A 154 -15.91 -9.18 -0.48
C PHE A 154 -15.60 -8.36 0.77
N ALA A 155 -15.83 -7.07 0.71
CA ALA A 155 -15.81 -6.22 1.90
C ALA A 155 -17.22 -6.21 2.50
N ASN A 156 -17.47 -6.99 3.55
CA ASN A 156 -18.77 -7.14 4.22
C ASN A 156 -19.58 -5.84 4.26
N ASN A 157 -20.72 -5.78 3.54
CA ASN A 157 -21.59 -4.63 3.33
C ASN A 157 -20.98 -3.42 2.58
N HIS A 158 -19.79 -3.55 2.00
CA HIS A 158 -19.15 -2.56 1.13
C HIS A 158 -19.00 -3.10 -0.28
N SER A 159 -18.99 -2.21 -1.26
CA SER A 159 -18.57 -2.56 -2.63
C SER A 159 -17.15 -3.14 -2.60
N PRO A 160 -16.80 -4.03 -3.55
CA PRO A 160 -15.43 -4.49 -3.69
C PRO A 160 -14.50 -3.28 -3.83
N PHE A 161 -13.27 -3.41 -3.34
CA PHE A 161 -12.29 -2.34 -3.51
C PHE A 161 -10.89 -2.88 -3.80
N VAL A 162 -10.05 -2.02 -4.37
CA VAL A 162 -8.66 -2.32 -4.67
C VAL A 162 -7.77 -1.15 -4.27
N ILE A 163 -6.67 -1.44 -3.54
CA ILE A 163 -5.60 -0.48 -3.33
C ILE A 163 -4.60 -0.67 -4.46
N THR A 164 -4.38 0.36 -5.25
CA THR A 164 -3.62 0.24 -6.51
C THR A 164 -2.20 0.78 -6.43
N GLY A 165 -1.81 1.40 -5.30
CA GLY A 165 -0.56 2.14 -5.27
C GLY A 165 -0.49 3.07 -6.49
N ASP A 166 0.64 3.04 -7.19
CA ASP A 166 0.87 3.89 -8.35
C ASP A 166 0.61 3.17 -9.69
N THR A 167 -0.27 2.16 -9.69
CA THR A 167 -0.70 1.52 -10.94
C THR A 167 -1.84 2.30 -11.61
N LEU A 168 -2.91 2.62 -10.89
CA LEU A 168 -4.10 3.31 -11.42
C LEU A 168 -4.52 4.43 -10.48
N PHE A 169 -4.76 5.63 -11.02
CA PHE A 169 -5.24 6.82 -10.32
C PHE A 169 -6.61 7.28 -10.85
N HIS A 170 -7.21 8.23 -10.15
CA HIS A 170 -8.33 8.98 -10.71
C HIS A 170 -7.85 9.76 -11.94
N ARG A 171 -8.36 9.39 -13.12
CA ARG A 171 -8.03 9.95 -14.45
C ARG A 171 -6.56 9.83 -14.86
N GLY A 172 -5.88 8.80 -14.38
CA GLY A 172 -4.48 8.60 -14.73
C GLY A 172 -3.91 7.28 -14.26
N TYR A 173 -2.62 7.15 -14.46
CA TYR A 173 -1.83 5.98 -14.06
C TYR A 173 -0.40 6.41 -13.70
N GLY A 174 0.34 5.54 -13.04
CA GLY A 174 1.71 5.81 -12.60
C GLY A 174 2.67 6.07 -13.76
N ARG A 175 3.65 6.94 -13.51
CA ARG A 175 4.73 7.21 -14.47
C ARG A 175 5.62 5.98 -14.65
N THR A 176 6.26 5.87 -15.80
CA THR A 176 7.13 4.74 -16.16
C THR A 176 8.52 5.18 -16.61
N ASP A 177 8.87 6.44 -16.40
CA ASP A 177 10.14 7.06 -16.81
C ASP A 177 11.21 7.05 -15.69
N LEU A 178 10.87 6.56 -14.50
CA LEU A 178 11.80 6.32 -13.41
C LEU A 178 12.50 4.95 -13.57
N PRO A 179 13.66 4.72 -12.89
CA PRO A 179 14.37 3.46 -12.97
C PRO A 179 13.47 2.26 -12.64
N GLY A 180 13.42 1.27 -13.53
CA GLY A 180 12.56 0.09 -13.41
C GLY A 180 11.19 0.22 -14.06
N GLY A 181 10.78 1.44 -14.49
CA GLY A 181 9.49 1.66 -15.15
C GLY A 181 9.42 1.03 -16.55
N ASN A 182 8.23 0.54 -16.92
CA ASN A 182 7.96 -0.09 -18.22
C ASN A 182 6.50 0.14 -18.62
N ILE A 183 6.29 0.95 -19.67
CA ILE A 183 4.94 1.32 -20.12
C ILE A 183 4.15 0.13 -20.67
N GLY A 184 4.79 -0.82 -21.35
CA GLY A 184 4.11 -2.00 -21.87
C GLY A 184 3.55 -2.87 -20.73
N GLN A 185 4.35 -3.14 -19.70
CA GLN A 185 3.90 -3.87 -18.53
C GLN A 185 2.80 -3.12 -17.77
N LEU A 186 2.87 -1.78 -17.71
CA LEU A 186 1.83 -1.00 -17.05
C LEU A 186 0.50 -1.11 -17.80
N ILE A 187 0.51 -1.07 -19.14
CA ILE A 187 -0.70 -1.27 -19.96
C ILE A 187 -1.31 -2.65 -19.68
N ASP A 188 -0.52 -3.72 -19.71
CA ASP A 188 -0.99 -5.08 -19.42
C ASP A 188 -1.58 -5.17 -17.99
N SER A 189 -0.99 -4.46 -17.03
CA SER A 189 -1.46 -4.40 -15.65
C SER A 189 -2.79 -3.65 -15.53
N LEU A 190 -2.95 -2.53 -16.24
CA LEU A 190 -4.21 -1.77 -16.30
C LEU A 190 -5.32 -2.58 -16.98
N GLU A 191 -5.04 -3.26 -18.09
CA GLU A 191 -6.01 -4.14 -18.74
C GLU A 191 -6.52 -5.21 -17.80
N ARG A 192 -5.64 -5.82 -17.00
CA ARG A 192 -6.02 -6.79 -15.98
C ARG A 192 -6.86 -6.16 -14.87
N LEU A 193 -6.52 -4.97 -14.36
CA LEU A 193 -7.35 -4.27 -13.38
C LEU A 193 -8.73 -3.95 -13.95
N PHE A 194 -8.83 -3.61 -15.22
CA PHE A 194 -10.11 -3.32 -15.88
C PHE A 194 -11.01 -4.55 -16.08
N THR A 195 -10.53 -5.76 -15.77
CA THR A 195 -11.41 -6.95 -15.70
C THR A 195 -12.20 -7.04 -14.39
N LEU A 196 -11.82 -6.28 -13.35
CA LEU A 196 -12.54 -6.24 -12.08
C LEU A 196 -13.96 -5.66 -12.26
N PRO A 197 -14.92 -5.94 -11.35
CA PRO A 197 -16.25 -5.35 -11.39
C PRO A 197 -16.22 -3.82 -11.49
N ALA A 198 -17.12 -3.24 -12.28
CA ALA A 198 -17.13 -1.81 -12.55
C ALA A 198 -17.34 -0.93 -11.30
N ASP A 199 -18.06 -1.45 -10.31
CA ASP A 199 -18.33 -0.80 -9.02
C ASP A 199 -17.19 -0.95 -8.00
N THR A 200 -16.10 -1.65 -8.35
CA THR A 200 -14.90 -1.77 -7.51
C THR A 200 -14.32 -0.38 -7.26
N ILE A 201 -14.26 0.02 -5.97
CA ILE A 201 -13.66 1.29 -5.56
C ILE A 201 -12.13 1.17 -5.67
N VAL A 202 -11.50 2.17 -6.28
CA VAL A 202 -10.04 2.28 -6.43
C VAL A 202 -9.51 3.25 -5.38
N TYR A 203 -8.60 2.78 -4.53
CA TYR A 203 -7.84 3.54 -3.55
C TYR A 203 -6.39 3.68 -4.05
N PRO A 204 -6.04 4.80 -4.71
CA PRO A 204 -4.74 4.97 -5.35
C PRO A 204 -3.64 5.39 -4.36
N GLY A 205 -2.38 5.33 -4.79
CA GLY A 205 -1.23 5.85 -4.04
C GLY A 205 -1.24 7.38 -3.91
N HIS A 206 -1.84 8.09 -4.85
CA HIS A 206 -1.98 9.55 -4.82
C HIS A 206 -3.36 10.02 -5.27
N GLY A 207 -3.78 11.17 -4.75
CA GLY A 207 -5.03 11.82 -5.12
C GLY A 207 -6.28 11.13 -4.57
N ASP A 208 -7.42 11.41 -5.19
CA ASP A 208 -8.71 10.91 -4.74
C ASP A 208 -9.03 9.50 -5.27
N PHE A 209 -9.91 8.80 -4.57
CA PHE A 209 -10.41 7.51 -5.01
C PHE A 209 -11.38 7.65 -6.20
N THR A 210 -11.50 6.55 -6.95
CA THR A 210 -12.37 6.45 -8.12
C THR A 210 -13.01 5.06 -8.17
N THR A 211 -13.50 4.62 -9.33
CA THR A 211 -13.98 3.25 -9.54
C THR A 211 -13.39 2.67 -10.82
N ILE A 212 -13.29 1.34 -10.90
CA ILE A 212 -12.85 0.66 -12.13
C ILE A 212 -13.70 1.08 -13.32
N GLY A 213 -15.02 1.20 -13.15
CA GLY A 213 -15.92 1.61 -14.23
C GLY A 213 -15.71 3.05 -14.71
N ALA A 214 -15.32 3.97 -13.83
CA ALA A 214 -15.03 5.36 -14.19
C ALA A 214 -13.72 5.51 -15.00
N GLU A 215 -12.75 4.63 -14.74
CA GLU A 215 -11.43 4.67 -15.40
C GLU A 215 -11.35 3.77 -16.66
N ARG A 216 -12.25 2.80 -16.80
CA ARG A 216 -12.34 1.95 -17.99
C ARG A 216 -12.87 2.77 -19.18
N ARG A 217 -11.96 3.25 -20.01
CA ARG A 217 -12.27 4.00 -21.25
C ARG A 217 -11.93 3.19 -22.49
#